data_47a0175a96df0ed38ff8cb3b31dfd094
#
_entry.id   47a0175a96df0ed38ff8cb3b31dfd094
#
_cell.length_a   1.000
_cell.length_b   1.000
_cell.length_c   1.000
_cell.angle_alpha   90.00
_cell.angle_beta   90.00
_cell.angle_gamma   90.00
#
_symmetry.space_group_name_H-M   'P 1'
#
loop_
_entity.id
_entity.type
_entity.pdbx_description
1 polymer ?
#
loop_
_entity_poly.entity_id
_entity_poly.type
_entity_poly.pdbx_seq_one_letter_code
_entity_poly.pdbx_strand_id
1 'polypeptide(L)'
;MXXXXEINGIGIFECDFEKGKYNFDHLNYVNAETINTEYYLENVKSCTDIPGSRFAFLKWTLDHIALDENSVLLKLTDYVNGMSRITADYREFSLLSNTVEEQNFYQLLEKNHNLQHFENFLNVMGIECKLKLKRMLSRQRNLYFVYDRMIPFLENASSGILMLTELYYRILSNDENVSFLYLDGIDSFFHYEAAGKMLLFLKETYPKCQIILTSHNTHLLSNKFMRPDCLFILSGKGILTSFCNATQRELKEEHNLEKMYISGEFEMYE
;
A
#
# COMPACT_ATOMS: atom_id res chain seq x y z
N MET A 1 -17.70 19.61 16.33
CA MET A 1 -17.11 18.54 15.49
C MET A 1 -16.81 17.28 16.31
N UNK A 2 -17.18 15.88 16.10
CA UNK A 2 -17.09 14.86 16.83
C UNK A 2 -16.19 14.00 16.27
N UNK A 3 -15.66 13.34 16.67
CA UNK A 3 -14.96 12.53 16.31
C UNK A 3 -15.29 11.38 17.01
N UNK A 4 -15.43 10.65 16.57
CA UNK A 4 -15.69 9.60 17.07
C UNK A 4 -14.85 8.73 16.60
N UNK A 5 -14.38 8.08 17.02
CA UNK A 5 -13.76 7.29 16.65
C UNK A 5 -14.28 6.16 17.02
N GLU A 6 -14.57 5.27 16.24
CA GLU A 6 -15.07 3.92 16.42
C GLU A 6 -14.14 2.94 15.70
N ILE A 7 -13.81 1.84 16.33
CA ILE A 7 -12.99 0.78 15.72
C ILE A 7 -13.75 -0.55 15.90
N ASN A 8 -14.05 -1.22 14.78
CA ASN A 8 -14.79 -2.50 14.76
C ASN A 8 -16.12 -2.44 15.52
N GLY A 9 -16.87 -1.33 15.37
CA GLY A 9 -18.15 -1.16 16.04
C GLY A 9 -18.04 -0.79 17.51
N ILE A 10 -16.84 -0.57 18.02
CA ILE A 10 -16.61 -0.16 19.41
C ILE A 10 -16.24 1.32 19.42
N GLY A 11 -17.05 2.12 20.10
CA GLY A 11 -16.75 3.53 20.31
C GLY A 11 -15.51 3.66 21.18
N ILE A 12 -14.48 4.33 20.70
CA ILE A 12 -13.22 4.51 21.43
C ILE A 12 -13.24 5.83 22.20
N PHE A 13 -13.66 6.89 21.54
CA PHE A 13 -13.83 8.19 22.17
C PHE A 13 -14.84 9.02 21.41
N GLU A 14 -15.40 9.99 22.07
CA GLU A 14 -16.26 11.01 21.47
C GLU A 14 -15.84 12.37 21.98
N CYS A 15 -15.57 13.30 21.06
CA CYS A 15 -15.17 14.66 21.39
C CYS A 15 -16.02 15.67 20.62
N ASP A 16 -16.61 16.62 21.30
CA ASP A 16 -17.24 17.79 20.68
C ASP A 16 -16.42 19.03 21.09
N PHE A 17 -15.50 19.39 20.24
CA PHE A 17 -14.57 20.50 20.50
C PHE A 17 -15.29 21.86 20.60
N GLU A 18 -16.44 22.02 19.94
CA GLU A 18 -17.22 23.27 20.00
C GLU A 18 -17.93 23.43 21.34
N LYS A 19 -18.36 22.31 21.90
CA LYS A 19 -19.08 22.32 23.20
C LYS A 19 -18.18 22.00 24.39
N GLY A 20 -16.91 21.69 24.12
CA GLY A 20 -15.97 21.30 25.15
C GLY A 20 -16.36 20.01 25.90
N LYS A 21 -17.05 19.11 25.20
CA LYS A 21 -17.48 17.83 25.77
C LYS A 21 -16.62 16.70 25.27
N TYR A 22 -16.15 15.88 26.17
CA TYR A 22 -15.29 14.73 25.88
C TYR A 22 -15.84 13.51 26.60
N ASN A 23 -15.87 12.38 25.91
CA ASN A 23 -16.20 11.10 26.50
C ASN A 23 -15.10 10.10 26.13
N PHE A 24 -14.41 9.58 27.13
CA PHE A 24 -13.34 8.60 27.02
C PHE A 24 -13.68 7.30 27.73
N ASP A 25 -14.95 7.09 28.08
CA ASP A 25 -15.40 5.93 28.88
C ASP A 25 -15.10 4.60 28.17
N HIS A 26 -14.95 4.63 26.85
CA HIS A 26 -14.69 3.43 26.05
C HIS A 26 -13.19 3.17 25.80
N LEU A 27 -12.30 4.01 26.33
CA LEU A 27 -10.85 3.76 26.30
C LEU A 27 -10.44 2.79 27.41
N ASN A 28 -11.14 1.64 27.51
CA ASN A 28 -10.92 0.65 28.57
C ASN A 28 -9.52 -0.01 28.51
N TYR A 29 -8.84 0.13 27.39
CA TYR A 29 -7.51 -0.44 27.19
C TYR A 29 -6.37 0.55 27.50
N VAL A 30 -6.74 1.76 27.87
CA VAL A 30 -5.79 2.83 28.22
C VAL A 30 -5.87 3.09 29.72
N ASN A 31 -4.74 3.28 30.35
CA ASN A 31 -4.72 3.70 31.74
C ASN A 31 -5.26 5.14 31.84
N ALA A 32 -6.54 5.26 32.17
CA ALA A 32 -7.25 6.54 32.18
C ALA A 32 -6.66 7.56 33.20
N GLU A 33 -5.92 7.08 34.20
CA GLU A 33 -5.26 7.94 35.18
C GLU A 33 -4.16 8.83 34.55
N THR A 34 -3.67 8.46 33.38
CA THR A 34 -2.62 9.22 32.70
C THR A 34 -3.15 10.23 31.68
N ILE A 35 -4.46 10.24 31.42
CA ILE A 35 -5.06 11.17 30.45
C ILE A 35 -5.27 12.54 31.09
N ASN A 36 -4.40 13.48 30.76
CA ASN A 36 -4.58 14.87 31.16
C ASN A 36 -5.14 15.68 29.99
N THR A 37 -6.48 15.81 29.97
CA THR A 37 -7.19 16.53 28.92
C THR A 37 -6.89 18.03 28.93
N GLU A 38 -6.55 18.61 30.08
CA GLU A 38 -6.15 20.01 30.17
C GLU A 38 -4.84 20.24 29.41
N TYR A 39 -3.89 19.33 29.57
CA TYR A 39 -2.61 19.38 28.85
C TYR A 39 -2.82 19.28 27.34
N TYR A 40 -3.70 18.39 26.88
CA TYR A 40 -4.05 18.30 25.46
C TYR A 40 -4.65 19.62 24.96
N LEU A 41 -5.62 20.19 25.69
CA LEU A 41 -6.28 21.43 25.28
C LEU A 41 -5.31 22.62 25.25
N GLU A 42 -4.37 22.67 26.17
CA GLU A 42 -3.32 23.71 26.16
C GLU A 42 -2.42 23.59 24.93
N ASN A 43 -2.03 22.37 24.57
CA ASN A 43 -1.21 22.14 23.39
C ASN A 43 -1.98 22.47 22.10
N VAL A 44 -3.25 22.13 22.01
CA VAL A 44 -4.10 22.47 20.86
C VAL A 44 -4.21 24.00 20.72
N LYS A 45 -4.43 24.72 21.84
CA LYS A 45 -4.48 26.18 21.83
C LYS A 45 -3.17 26.81 21.38
N SER A 46 -2.04 26.27 21.85
CA SER A 46 -0.71 26.80 21.48
C SER A 46 -0.35 26.54 20.01
N CYS A 47 -0.97 25.53 19.39
CA CYS A 47 -0.71 25.17 17.98
C CYS A 47 -1.66 25.90 17.01
N THR A 48 -2.67 26.62 17.46
CA THR A 48 -3.63 27.30 16.59
C THR A 48 -3.02 28.46 15.80
N ASP A 49 -1.86 28.94 16.20
CA ASP A 49 -1.18 30.06 15.53
C ASP A 49 -0.38 29.60 14.29
N ILE A 50 -0.27 28.30 14.04
CA ILE A 50 0.43 27.77 12.87
C ILE A 50 -0.62 27.23 11.88
N PRO A 51 -0.80 27.90 10.72
CA PRO A 51 -1.77 27.42 9.72
C PRO A 51 -1.45 25.99 9.28
N GLY A 52 -2.43 25.09 9.40
CA GLY A 52 -2.30 23.68 8.99
C GLY A 52 -1.87 22.74 10.10
N SER A 53 -1.46 23.20 11.28
CA SER A 53 -1.13 22.34 12.41
C SER A 53 -2.41 21.95 13.16
N ARG A 54 -3.09 20.92 12.68
CA ARG A 54 -4.18 20.30 13.43
C ARG A 54 -3.60 19.09 14.15
N PHE A 55 -3.44 19.21 15.47
CA PHE A 55 -3.09 18.05 16.28
C PHE A 55 -4.29 17.11 16.32
N ALA A 56 -4.19 16.00 15.61
CA ALA A 56 -5.20 14.96 15.75
C ALA A 56 -5.14 14.39 17.18
N PHE A 57 -6.27 14.38 17.87
CA PHE A 57 -6.35 13.82 19.23
C PHE A 57 -5.79 12.40 19.29
N LEU A 58 -6.07 11.59 18.28
CA LEU A 58 -5.55 10.23 18.21
C LEU A 58 -4.01 10.20 18.23
N LYS A 59 -3.37 11.06 17.46
CA LYS A 59 -1.91 11.15 17.45
C LYS A 59 -1.36 11.57 18.81
N TRP A 60 -1.99 12.59 19.40
CA TRP A 60 -1.59 13.03 20.74
C TRP A 60 -1.70 11.89 21.77
N THR A 61 -2.79 11.13 21.74
CA THR A 61 -3.01 9.98 22.62
C THR A 61 -1.88 8.95 22.45
N LEU A 62 -1.54 8.61 21.22
CA LEU A 62 -0.48 7.64 20.91
C LEU A 62 0.90 8.10 21.39
N ASP A 63 1.14 9.42 21.35
CA ASP A 63 2.44 10.00 21.73
C ASP A 63 2.60 10.17 23.26
N HIS A 64 1.49 10.26 24.01
CA HIS A 64 1.54 10.67 25.43
C HIS A 64 0.95 9.66 26.41
N ILE A 65 0.28 8.61 25.94
CA ILE A 65 -0.38 7.64 26.81
C ILE A 65 0.25 6.26 26.63
N ALA A 66 0.63 5.64 27.73
CA ALA A 66 1.13 4.26 27.74
C ALA A 66 -0.04 3.30 27.45
N LEU A 67 -0.04 2.69 26.28
CA LEU A 67 -1.08 1.75 25.87
C LEU A 67 -0.76 0.32 26.30
N ASP A 68 -1.79 -0.42 26.68
CA ASP A 68 -1.68 -1.86 26.93
C ASP A 68 -1.35 -2.60 25.61
N GLU A 69 -0.59 -3.68 25.70
CA GLU A 69 -0.18 -4.49 24.52
C GLU A 69 -1.37 -5.02 23.71
N ASN A 70 -2.52 -5.19 24.35
CA ASN A 70 -3.75 -5.65 23.68
C ASN A 70 -4.64 -4.51 23.18
N SER A 71 -4.21 -3.26 23.38
CA SER A 71 -4.98 -2.09 22.99
C SER A 71 -5.36 -2.10 21.52
N VAL A 72 -6.61 -1.81 21.22
CA VAL A 72 -7.12 -1.66 19.85
C VAL A 72 -6.40 -0.48 19.15
N LEU A 73 -6.04 0.56 19.90
CA LEU A 73 -5.30 1.71 19.35
C LEU A 73 -3.88 1.30 18.92
N LEU A 74 -3.22 0.43 19.68
CA LEU A 74 -1.89 -0.06 19.32
C LEU A 74 -1.97 -0.90 18.03
N LYS A 75 -2.96 -1.79 17.94
CA LYS A 75 -3.21 -2.59 16.72
C LYS A 75 -3.50 -1.71 15.51
N LEU A 76 -4.28 -0.63 15.70
CA LEU A 76 -4.54 0.35 14.63
C LEU A 76 -3.24 1.05 14.21
N THR A 77 -2.40 1.41 15.17
CA THR A 77 -1.11 2.05 14.89
C THR A 77 -0.22 1.13 14.07
N ASP A 78 -0.11 -0.13 14.47
CA ASP A 78 0.67 -1.14 13.74
C ASP A 78 0.13 -1.31 12.32
N TYR A 79 -1.19 -1.36 12.16
CA TYR A 79 -1.84 -1.45 10.85
C TYR A 79 -1.50 -0.22 9.99
N VAL A 80 -1.63 0.99 10.55
CA VAL A 80 -1.35 2.24 9.83
C VAL A 80 0.14 2.36 9.46
N ASN A 81 1.03 1.97 10.38
CA ASN A 81 2.47 1.99 10.13
C ASN A 81 2.88 1.00 9.03
N GLY A 82 2.11 -0.07 8.87
CA GLY A 82 2.32 -1.06 7.79
C GLY A 82 1.70 -0.67 6.45
N MET A 83 1.02 0.48 6.37
CA MET A 83 0.41 0.93 5.10
C MET A 83 1.45 1.45 4.12
N SER A 84 1.29 1.10 2.86
CA SER A 84 2.15 1.60 1.79
C SER A 84 1.32 1.99 0.57
N ARG A 85 1.74 3.06 -0.10
CA ARG A 85 1.15 3.52 -1.37
C ARG A 85 2.24 3.57 -2.43
N ILE A 86 1.94 3.01 -3.59
CA ILE A 86 2.82 3.05 -4.76
C ILE A 86 2.01 3.54 -5.95
N THR A 87 2.50 4.58 -6.62
CA THR A 87 1.86 5.14 -7.80
C THR A 87 2.73 4.93 -9.02
N ALA A 88 2.11 4.86 -10.19
CA ALA A 88 2.78 4.78 -11.46
C ALA A 88 3.28 6.18 -11.89
N ASP A 89 4.15 6.79 -11.09
CA ASP A 89 4.77 8.08 -11.41
C ASP A 89 6.29 7.98 -11.22
N TYR A 90 7.00 8.10 -12.33
CA TYR A 90 8.47 8.06 -12.34
C TYR A 90 9.11 9.05 -11.38
N ARG A 91 8.49 10.19 -11.18
CA ARG A 91 9.01 11.24 -10.28
C ARG A 91 9.05 10.79 -8.82
N GLU A 92 8.25 9.77 -8.50
CA GLU A 92 8.18 9.19 -7.14
C GLU A 92 9.11 7.98 -6.97
N PHE A 93 9.83 7.55 -8.04
CA PHE A 93 10.71 6.39 -7.95
C PHE A 93 11.99 6.78 -7.20
N SER A 94 12.10 6.24 -5.99
CA SER A 94 13.20 6.54 -5.09
C SER A 94 14.54 6.02 -5.61
N LEU A 95 14.54 4.86 -6.26
CA LEU A 95 15.74 4.23 -6.82
C LEU A 95 16.41 5.07 -7.92
N LEU A 96 15.61 5.85 -8.68
CA LEU A 96 16.12 6.64 -9.79
C LEU A 96 16.56 8.04 -9.37
N SER A 97 16.04 8.52 -8.24
CA SER A 97 16.25 9.91 -7.80
C SER A 97 17.40 10.06 -6.79
N ASN A 98 17.87 8.95 -6.20
CA ASN A 98 18.74 9.02 -5.03
C ASN A 98 19.74 7.85 -5.00
N THR A 99 21.02 8.16 -5.15
CA THR A 99 22.10 7.17 -5.09
C THR A 99 22.18 6.46 -3.73
N VAL A 100 21.71 7.08 -2.66
CA VAL A 100 21.65 6.46 -1.33
C VAL A 100 20.63 5.32 -1.36
N GLU A 101 19.43 5.58 -1.91
CA GLU A 101 18.36 4.56 -2.01
C GLU A 101 18.78 3.42 -2.93
N GLU A 102 19.46 3.72 -4.03
CA GLU A 102 20.05 2.71 -4.90
C GLU A 102 21.00 1.78 -4.11
N GLN A 103 21.91 2.34 -3.32
CA GLN A 103 22.83 1.54 -2.51
C GLN A 103 22.12 0.77 -1.40
N ASN A 104 21.08 1.32 -0.81
CA ASN A 104 20.22 0.63 0.17
C ASN A 104 19.56 -0.59 -0.46
N PHE A 105 19.00 -0.44 -1.64
CA PHE A 105 18.41 -1.55 -2.40
C PHE A 105 19.44 -2.65 -2.65
N TYR A 106 20.64 -2.28 -3.12
CA TYR A 106 21.69 -3.27 -3.38
C TYR A 106 22.16 -3.98 -2.11
N GLN A 107 22.15 -3.28 -0.96
CA GLN A 107 22.47 -3.90 0.34
C GLN A 107 21.37 -4.90 0.74
N LEU A 108 20.11 -4.58 0.49
CA LEU A 108 18.98 -5.50 0.74
C LEU A 108 19.10 -6.75 -0.15
N LEU A 109 19.50 -6.58 -1.42
CA LEU A 109 19.69 -7.70 -2.34
C LEU A 109 20.82 -8.66 -1.88
N GLU A 110 21.83 -8.17 -1.13
CA GLU A 110 22.89 -9.03 -0.60
C GLU A 110 22.42 -9.95 0.53
N LYS A 111 21.32 -9.61 1.20
CA LYS A 111 20.81 -10.34 2.37
C LYS A 111 19.90 -11.50 1.96
N ASN A 112 19.93 -12.58 2.73
CA ASN A 112 18.88 -13.63 2.76
C ASN A 112 18.46 -14.16 1.38
N HIS A 113 19.38 -14.25 0.42
CA HIS A 113 19.09 -14.70 -0.95
C HIS A 113 18.14 -13.76 -1.73
N ASN A 114 18.00 -12.53 -1.31
CA ASN A 114 17.09 -11.57 -1.95
C ASN A 114 17.42 -11.31 -3.43
N LEU A 115 18.70 -11.40 -3.82
CA LEU A 115 19.09 -11.27 -5.22
C LEU A 115 18.44 -12.38 -6.08
N GLN A 116 18.50 -13.62 -5.59
CA GLN A 116 17.88 -14.74 -6.30
C GLN A 116 16.35 -14.61 -6.31
N HIS A 117 15.78 -14.15 -5.21
CA HIS A 117 14.33 -13.93 -5.12
C HIS A 117 13.91 -12.80 -6.09
N PHE A 118 14.67 -11.73 -6.19
CA PHE A 118 14.42 -10.63 -7.13
C PHE A 118 14.52 -11.10 -8.59
N GLU A 119 15.56 -11.89 -8.91
CA GLU A 119 15.71 -12.50 -10.23
C GLU A 119 14.47 -13.35 -10.58
N ASN A 120 14.06 -14.22 -9.65
CA ASN A 120 12.88 -15.06 -9.83
C ASN A 120 11.60 -14.21 -10.01
N PHE A 121 11.45 -13.14 -9.23
CA PHE A 121 10.34 -12.20 -9.37
C PHE A 121 10.27 -11.63 -10.78
N LEU A 122 11.38 -11.12 -11.31
CA LEU A 122 11.42 -10.57 -12.67
C LEU A 122 11.09 -11.65 -13.71
N ASN A 123 11.62 -12.86 -13.54
CA ASN A 123 11.36 -13.99 -14.46
C ASN A 123 9.87 -14.38 -14.44
N VAL A 124 9.22 -14.40 -13.28
CA VAL A 124 7.77 -14.65 -13.15
C VAL A 124 6.98 -13.56 -13.88
N MET A 125 7.44 -12.30 -13.81
CA MET A 125 6.79 -11.18 -14.53
C MET A 125 7.01 -11.24 -16.05
N GLY A 126 7.79 -12.19 -16.54
CA GLY A 126 8.05 -12.39 -17.97
C GLY A 126 9.34 -11.74 -18.47
N ILE A 127 10.21 -11.31 -17.56
CA ILE A 127 11.49 -10.70 -17.89
C ILE A 127 12.59 -11.73 -17.69
N GLU A 128 12.89 -12.49 -18.75
CA GLU A 128 13.94 -13.52 -18.71
C GLU A 128 15.30 -12.86 -18.49
N CYS A 129 15.86 -13.01 -17.31
CA CYS A 129 17.14 -12.41 -16.97
C CYS A 129 17.89 -13.22 -15.93
N LYS A 130 19.20 -13.02 -15.91
CA LYS A 130 20.08 -13.41 -14.81
C LYS A 130 20.72 -12.16 -14.24
N LEU A 131 20.82 -12.09 -12.93
CA LEU A 131 21.33 -10.92 -12.23
C LEU A 131 22.63 -11.23 -11.49
N LYS A 132 23.49 -10.23 -11.39
CA LYS A 132 24.71 -10.33 -10.61
C LYS A 132 24.99 -9.02 -9.91
N LEU A 133 25.19 -9.09 -8.61
CA LEU A 133 25.61 -7.95 -7.82
C LEU A 133 27.13 -7.98 -7.65
N LYS A 134 27.79 -6.84 -7.86
CA LYS A 134 29.24 -6.71 -7.68
C LYS A 134 29.58 -5.55 -6.73
N ARG A 135 30.52 -5.78 -5.85
CA ARG A 135 31.15 -4.72 -5.06
C ARG A 135 32.31 -4.12 -5.85
N MET A 136 32.34 -2.80 -5.93
CA MET A 136 33.40 -2.04 -6.56
C MET A 136 34.52 -1.75 -5.54
N LEU A 137 35.65 -1.30 -6.01
CA LEU A 137 36.77 -0.87 -5.14
C LEU A 137 36.38 0.30 -4.22
N SER A 138 35.43 1.14 -4.67
CA SER A 138 34.84 2.23 -3.88
C SER A 138 33.94 1.76 -2.74
N ARG A 139 33.75 0.46 -2.58
CA ARG A 139 32.77 -0.20 -1.68
C ARG A 139 31.31 -0.04 -2.11
N GLN A 140 31.04 0.72 -3.17
CA GLN A 140 29.72 0.79 -3.78
C GLN A 140 29.36 -0.56 -4.43
N ARG A 141 28.07 -0.81 -4.55
CA ARG A 141 27.54 -2.00 -5.22
C ARG A 141 26.92 -1.58 -6.53
N ASN A 142 27.05 -2.43 -7.54
CA ASN A 142 26.35 -2.26 -8.81
C ASN A 142 25.69 -3.58 -9.22
N LEU A 143 24.48 -3.47 -9.72
CA LEU A 143 23.70 -4.60 -10.22
C LEU A 143 23.83 -4.70 -11.74
N TYR A 144 23.91 -5.90 -12.25
CA TYR A 144 24.12 -6.18 -13.67
C TYR A 144 23.16 -7.25 -14.16
N PHE A 145 22.64 -7.06 -15.38
CA PHE A 145 22.14 -8.19 -16.17
C PHE A 145 23.33 -9.01 -16.65
N VAL A 146 23.18 -10.33 -16.63
CA VAL A 146 24.22 -11.26 -17.10
C VAL A 146 23.74 -11.94 -18.38
N TYR A 147 24.33 -11.52 -19.49
CA TYR A 147 24.19 -12.16 -20.81
C TYR A 147 25.58 -12.67 -21.22
N ASP A 148 25.90 -12.65 -22.49
CA ASP A 148 27.26 -12.92 -22.97
C ASP A 148 28.26 -11.92 -22.35
N ARG A 149 27.77 -10.75 -21.99
CA ARG A 149 28.49 -9.73 -21.24
C ARG A 149 27.62 -9.17 -20.12
N MET A 150 28.22 -8.54 -19.15
CA MET A 150 27.49 -7.88 -18.07
C MET A 150 27.10 -6.47 -18.48
N ILE A 151 25.84 -6.13 -18.29
CA ILE A 151 25.26 -4.84 -18.66
C ILE A 151 24.70 -4.19 -17.36
N PRO A 152 25.07 -2.93 -17.04
CA PRO A 152 24.56 -2.28 -15.84
C PRO A 152 23.02 -2.26 -15.83
N PHE A 153 22.44 -2.63 -14.69
CA PHE A 153 20.99 -2.90 -14.59
C PHE A 153 20.16 -1.62 -14.76
N LEU A 154 20.33 -0.63 -13.88
CA LEU A 154 19.45 0.57 -13.88
C LEU A 154 19.55 1.38 -15.16
N GLU A 155 20.75 1.47 -15.75
CA GLU A 155 20.98 2.26 -16.97
C GLU A 155 20.35 1.62 -18.22
N ASN A 156 20.06 0.33 -18.16
CA ASN A 156 19.60 -0.44 -19.32
C ASN A 156 18.23 -1.10 -19.11
N ALA A 157 17.65 -0.94 -17.93
CA ALA A 157 16.32 -1.45 -17.62
C ALA A 157 15.25 -0.61 -18.33
N SER A 158 14.25 -1.28 -18.91
CA SER A 158 13.08 -0.60 -19.47
C SER A 158 12.24 0.03 -18.34
N SER A 159 11.33 0.93 -18.71
CA SER A 159 10.41 1.57 -17.77
C SER A 159 9.62 0.55 -16.93
N GLY A 160 9.17 -0.53 -17.57
CA GLY A 160 8.46 -1.60 -16.88
C GLY A 160 9.34 -2.32 -15.86
N ILE A 161 10.59 -2.61 -16.22
CA ILE A 161 11.54 -3.24 -15.30
C ILE A 161 11.82 -2.31 -14.11
N LEU A 162 12.00 -1.02 -14.38
CA LEU A 162 12.24 -0.03 -13.32
C LEU A 162 11.04 0.06 -12.36
N MET A 163 9.81 0.05 -12.89
CA MET A 163 8.59 0.03 -12.06
C MET A 163 8.52 -1.22 -11.18
N LEU A 164 8.78 -2.39 -11.76
CA LEU A 164 8.80 -3.65 -11.00
C LEU A 164 9.92 -3.63 -9.94
N THR A 165 11.05 -3.04 -10.25
CA THR A 165 12.18 -2.90 -9.32
C THR A 165 11.83 -1.99 -8.15
N GLU A 166 11.20 -0.85 -8.42
CA GLU A 166 10.74 0.09 -7.38
C GLU A 166 9.71 -0.58 -6.48
N LEU A 167 8.73 -1.27 -7.08
CA LEU A 167 7.74 -2.05 -6.33
C LEU A 167 8.42 -3.08 -5.43
N TYR A 168 9.33 -3.86 -5.98
CA TYR A 168 10.05 -4.89 -5.22
C TYR A 168 10.88 -4.28 -4.09
N TYR A 169 11.54 -3.16 -4.36
CA TYR A 169 12.33 -2.46 -3.34
C TYR A 169 11.46 -1.99 -2.17
N ARG A 170 10.31 -1.39 -2.47
CA ARG A 170 9.38 -0.91 -1.42
C ARG A 170 8.84 -2.07 -0.59
N ILE A 171 8.55 -3.20 -1.24
CA ILE A 171 8.14 -4.43 -0.57
C ILE A 171 9.24 -4.91 0.38
N LEU A 172 10.50 -5.00 -0.08
CA LEU A 172 11.63 -5.41 0.75
C LEU A 172 11.92 -4.44 1.89
N SER A 173 11.73 -3.13 1.67
CA SER A 173 12.04 -2.09 2.66
C SER A 173 11.04 -2.05 3.81
N ASN A 174 9.78 -2.47 3.56
CA ASN A 174 8.72 -2.46 4.57
C ASN A 174 8.70 -3.72 5.46
N ASP A 175 9.61 -4.66 5.20
CA ASP A 175 9.76 -5.88 5.96
C ASP A 175 8.45 -6.70 6.07
N GLU A 176 8.32 -7.55 7.09
CA GLU A 176 7.24 -8.54 7.21
C GLU A 176 5.87 -7.95 7.59
N ASN A 177 5.78 -6.66 7.87
CA ASN A 177 4.61 -6.03 8.47
C ASN A 177 3.78 -5.17 7.51
N VAL A 178 3.73 -5.52 6.21
CA VAL A 178 2.85 -4.82 5.27
C VAL A 178 1.40 -5.19 5.56
N SER A 179 0.63 -4.24 6.08
CA SER A 179 -0.79 -4.43 6.46
C SER A 179 -1.75 -4.04 5.34
N PHE A 180 -1.39 -3.02 4.57
CA PHE A 180 -2.22 -2.44 3.52
C PHE A 180 -1.33 -1.92 2.39
N LEU A 181 -1.68 -2.27 1.15
CA LEU A 181 -0.93 -1.86 -0.04
C LEU A 181 -1.90 -1.23 -1.06
N TYR A 182 -1.72 0.05 -1.35
CA TYR A 182 -2.47 0.75 -2.38
C TYR A 182 -1.58 0.94 -3.62
N LEU A 183 -2.00 0.36 -4.73
CA LEU A 183 -1.27 0.37 -6.00
C LEU A 183 -2.06 1.17 -7.03
N ASP A 184 -1.58 2.36 -7.37
CA ASP A 184 -2.32 3.30 -8.21
C ASP A 184 -1.76 3.31 -9.65
N GLY A 185 -2.57 2.84 -10.60
CA GLY A 185 -2.25 2.83 -12.02
C GLY A 185 -1.04 1.98 -12.37
N ILE A 186 -0.74 0.98 -11.59
CA ILE A 186 0.52 0.24 -11.62
C ILE A 186 0.77 -0.49 -12.95
N ASP A 187 -0.30 -0.84 -13.67
CA ASP A 187 -0.23 -1.52 -14.96
C ASP A 187 0.16 -0.60 -16.12
N SER A 188 0.34 0.70 -15.87
CA SER A 188 0.65 1.69 -16.92
C SER A 188 2.02 1.46 -17.59
N PHE A 189 2.91 0.75 -16.93
CA PHE A 189 4.29 0.60 -17.40
C PHE A 189 4.65 -0.80 -17.88
N PHE A 190 3.76 -1.79 -17.78
CA PHE A 190 4.08 -3.14 -18.19
C PHE A 190 2.91 -3.84 -18.89
N HIS A 191 3.25 -4.90 -19.59
CA HIS A 191 2.29 -5.66 -20.38
C HIS A 191 1.14 -6.17 -19.51
N TYR A 192 -0.07 -6.18 -20.06
CA TYR A 192 -1.29 -6.54 -19.34
C TYR A 192 -1.20 -7.88 -18.59
N GLU A 193 -0.49 -8.85 -19.14
CA GLU A 193 -0.32 -10.17 -18.48
C GLU A 193 0.50 -10.08 -17.18
N ALA A 194 1.46 -9.15 -17.12
CA ALA A 194 2.31 -8.98 -15.95
C ALA A 194 1.51 -8.45 -14.73
N ALA A 195 0.47 -7.64 -14.98
CA ALA A 195 -0.40 -7.14 -13.90
C ALA A 195 -1.08 -8.28 -13.13
N GLY A 196 -1.61 -9.27 -13.85
CA GLY A 196 -2.22 -10.45 -13.23
C GLY A 196 -1.21 -11.31 -12.45
N LYS A 197 -0.02 -11.52 -13.03
CA LYS A 197 1.06 -12.26 -12.35
C LYS A 197 1.54 -11.54 -11.09
N MET A 198 1.67 -10.23 -11.16
CA MET A 198 2.05 -9.40 -10.02
C MET A 198 1.01 -9.51 -8.89
N LEU A 199 -0.27 -9.45 -9.22
CA LEU A 199 -1.33 -9.57 -8.23
C LEU A 199 -1.26 -10.94 -7.52
N LEU A 200 -1.06 -12.03 -8.26
CA LEU A 200 -0.90 -13.36 -7.68
C LEU A 200 0.35 -13.43 -6.78
N PHE A 201 1.46 -12.89 -7.26
CA PHE A 201 2.71 -12.83 -6.48
C PHE A 201 2.50 -12.07 -5.15
N LEU A 202 1.83 -10.91 -5.20
CA LEU A 202 1.57 -10.12 -3.99
C LEU A 202 0.66 -10.87 -3.00
N LYS A 203 -0.37 -11.55 -3.50
CA LYS A 203 -1.27 -12.37 -2.65
C LYS A 203 -0.55 -13.53 -1.98
N GLU A 204 0.39 -14.17 -2.68
CA GLU A 204 1.20 -15.25 -2.13
C GLU A 204 2.22 -14.75 -1.11
N THR A 205 2.86 -13.62 -1.41
CA THR A 205 3.90 -13.03 -0.55
C THR A 205 3.30 -12.43 0.73
N TYR A 206 2.14 -11.78 0.61
CA TYR A 206 1.49 -11.03 1.70
C TYR A 206 0.05 -11.49 1.94
N PRO A 207 -0.16 -12.74 2.41
CA PRO A 207 -1.52 -13.29 2.54
C PRO A 207 -2.41 -12.58 3.56
N LYS A 208 -1.83 -11.78 4.46
CA LYS A 208 -2.57 -11.00 5.47
C LYS A 208 -2.72 -9.52 5.09
N CYS A 209 -2.10 -9.09 3.98
CA CYS A 209 -2.14 -7.70 3.54
C CYS A 209 -3.43 -7.42 2.79
N GLN A 210 -4.09 -6.32 3.10
CA GLN A 210 -5.18 -5.82 2.29
C GLN A 210 -4.60 -5.10 1.08
N ILE A 211 -4.90 -5.57 -0.13
CA ILE A 211 -4.37 -5.00 -1.37
C ILE A 211 -5.50 -4.32 -2.13
N ILE A 212 -5.33 -3.05 -2.44
CA ILE A 212 -6.22 -2.30 -3.34
C ILE A 212 -5.38 -1.82 -4.51
N LEU A 213 -5.87 -2.05 -5.72
CA LEU A 213 -5.19 -1.54 -6.92
C LEU A 213 -6.19 -0.84 -7.85
N THR A 214 -5.72 0.19 -8.54
CA THR A 214 -6.47 0.81 -9.63
C THR A 214 -5.82 0.41 -10.95
N SER A 215 -6.66 0.18 -11.97
CA SER A 215 -6.19 -0.31 -13.26
C SER A 215 -7.20 0.01 -14.36
N HIS A 216 -6.72 0.26 -15.56
CA HIS A 216 -7.53 0.29 -16.78
C HIS A 216 -7.48 -1.04 -17.53
N ASN A 217 -6.82 -2.04 -16.98
CA ASN A 217 -6.61 -3.34 -17.60
C ASN A 217 -7.80 -4.26 -17.35
N THR A 218 -8.68 -4.38 -18.34
CA THR A 218 -9.88 -5.22 -18.23
C THR A 218 -9.58 -6.71 -18.07
N HIS A 219 -8.39 -7.18 -18.46
CA HIS A 219 -7.99 -8.59 -18.24
C HIS A 219 -7.93 -8.98 -16.76
N LEU A 220 -7.83 -7.99 -15.86
CA LEU A 220 -7.88 -8.24 -14.42
C LEU A 220 -9.31 -8.57 -13.95
N LEU A 221 -10.33 -8.31 -14.78
CA LEU A 221 -11.75 -8.64 -14.48
C LEU A 221 -11.98 -10.13 -14.71
N SER A 222 -11.37 -10.94 -13.85
CA SER A 222 -11.43 -12.40 -13.99
C SER A 222 -11.47 -13.03 -12.60
N ASN A 223 -12.35 -14.02 -12.45
CA ASN A 223 -12.47 -14.83 -11.24
C ASN A 223 -11.17 -15.57 -10.89
N LYS A 224 -10.26 -15.69 -11.84
CA LYS A 224 -8.90 -16.22 -11.61
C LYS A 224 -8.10 -15.32 -10.64
N PHE A 225 -8.30 -14.01 -10.71
CA PHE A 225 -7.54 -13.05 -9.91
C PHE A 225 -8.31 -12.57 -8.68
N MET A 226 -9.60 -12.23 -8.86
CA MET A 226 -10.41 -11.67 -7.78
C MET A 226 -11.87 -12.09 -7.92
N ARG A 227 -12.55 -12.25 -6.79
CA ARG A 227 -13.98 -12.50 -6.74
C ARG A 227 -14.75 -11.22 -7.17
N PRO A 228 -15.97 -11.38 -7.73
CA PRO A 228 -16.76 -10.22 -8.18
C PRO A 228 -17.08 -9.19 -7.09
N ASP A 229 -17.17 -9.62 -5.82
CA ASP A 229 -17.41 -8.72 -4.69
C ASP A 229 -16.19 -7.86 -4.33
N CYS A 230 -15.02 -8.24 -4.84
CA CYS A 230 -13.76 -7.50 -4.67
C CYS A 230 -13.41 -6.63 -5.89
N LEU A 231 -14.27 -6.62 -6.91
CA LEU A 231 -14.10 -5.79 -8.10
C LEU A 231 -15.05 -4.58 -8.03
N PHE A 232 -14.51 -3.40 -8.33
CA PHE A 232 -15.25 -2.15 -8.21
C PHE A 232 -15.11 -1.31 -9.47
N ILE A 233 -16.17 -0.59 -9.82
CA ILE A 233 -16.17 0.43 -10.87
C ILE A 233 -16.09 1.79 -10.17
N LEU A 234 -15.14 2.61 -10.57
CA LEU A 234 -15.05 4.01 -10.13
C LEU A 234 -15.60 4.88 -11.26
N SER A 235 -16.77 5.48 -11.04
CA SER A 235 -17.42 6.32 -12.03
C SER A 235 -16.71 7.67 -12.18
N GLY A 236 -16.96 8.37 -13.29
CA GLY A 236 -16.49 9.73 -13.51
C GLY A 236 -17.00 10.74 -12.47
N LYS A 237 -18.01 10.38 -11.69
CA LYS A 237 -18.54 11.20 -10.57
C LYS A 237 -17.89 10.87 -9.22
N GLY A 238 -16.92 9.95 -9.20
CA GLY A 238 -16.25 9.52 -7.98
C GLY A 238 -17.04 8.52 -7.13
N ILE A 239 -18.04 7.86 -7.71
CA ILE A 239 -18.83 6.85 -7.01
C ILE A 239 -18.18 5.48 -7.24
N LEU A 240 -18.00 4.73 -6.15
CA LEU A 240 -17.43 3.39 -6.19
C LEU A 240 -18.55 2.35 -6.04
N THR A 241 -18.75 1.51 -7.06
CA THR A 241 -19.78 0.48 -7.08
C THR A 241 -19.16 -0.90 -7.30
N SER A 242 -19.46 -1.88 -6.45
CA SER A 242 -18.99 -3.25 -6.66
C SER A 242 -19.68 -3.89 -7.86
N PHE A 243 -19.00 -4.78 -8.57
CA PHE A 243 -19.59 -5.52 -9.69
C PHE A 243 -20.85 -6.27 -9.27
N CYS A 244 -20.89 -6.81 -8.05
CA CYS A 244 -22.07 -7.50 -7.53
C CYS A 244 -23.30 -6.59 -7.40
N ASN A 245 -23.08 -5.30 -7.17
CA ASN A 245 -24.15 -4.29 -7.04
C ASN A 245 -24.42 -3.56 -8.36
N ALA A 246 -23.56 -3.72 -9.35
CA ALA A 246 -23.66 -3.06 -10.65
C ALA A 246 -24.46 -3.89 -11.69
N THR A 247 -25.05 -5.00 -11.27
CA THR A 247 -25.90 -5.84 -12.11
C THR A 247 -27.01 -6.47 -11.28
N GLN A 248 -28.12 -6.78 -11.91
CA GLN A 248 -29.23 -7.51 -11.28
C GLN A 248 -29.00 -9.03 -11.29
N ARG A 249 -28.00 -9.49 -12.03
CA ARG A 249 -27.67 -10.92 -12.11
C ARG A 249 -26.80 -11.34 -10.93
N GLU A 250 -27.03 -12.54 -10.42
CA GLU A 250 -26.09 -13.18 -9.50
C GLU A 250 -24.82 -13.55 -10.27
N LEU A 251 -23.71 -12.94 -9.93
CA LEU A 251 -22.42 -13.21 -10.57
C LEU A 251 -21.83 -14.51 -10.03
N LYS A 252 -21.48 -15.43 -10.93
CA LYS A 252 -20.91 -16.75 -10.64
C LYS A 252 -19.48 -16.84 -11.18
N GLU A 253 -18.71 -17.80 -10.68
CA GLU A 253 -17.31 -18.02 -11.10
C GLU A 253 -17.18 -18.29 -12.60
N GLU A 254 -18.18 -18.89 -13.22
CA GLU A 254 -18.20 -19.23 -14.65
C GLU A 254 -18.43 -18.02 -15.57
N HIS A 255 -18.88 -16.89 -15.02
CA HIS A 255 -19.13 -15.67 -15.81
C HIS A 255 -17.82 -15.02 -16.24
N ASN A 256 -17.75 -14.63 -17.51
CA ASN A 256 -16.62 -13.86 -18.04
C ASN A 256 -16.89 -12.37 -17.77
N LEU A 257 -16.38 -11.87 -16.64
CA LEU A 257 -16.61 -10.50 -16.18
C LEU A 257 -16.02 -9.46 -17.13
N GLU A 258 -14.89 -9.75 -17.75
CA GLU A 258 -14.28 -8.89 -18.76
C GLU A 258 -15.22 -8.71 -19.96
N LYS A 259 -15.76 -9.82 -20.48
CA LYS A 259 -16.70 -9.77 -21.61
C LYS A 259 -17.97 -8.99 -21.25
N MET A 260 -18.50 -9.19 -20.03
CA MET A 260 -19.67 -8.45 -19.55
C MET A 260 -19.38 -6.95 -19.48
N TYR A 261 -18.20 -6.57 -18.99
CA TYR A 261 -17.75 -5.18 -18.92
C TYR A 261 -17.67 -4.56 -20.32
N ILE A 262 -16.93 -5.22 -21.22
CA ILE A 262 -16.75 -4.73 -22.60
C ILE A 262 -18.07 -4.65 -23.38
N SER A 263 -19.05 -5.51 -23.07
CA SER A 263 -20.36 -5.48 -23.74
C SER A 263 -21.30 -4.38 -23.19
N GLY A 264 -20.84 -3.58 -22.23
CA GLY A 264 -21.59 -2.45 -21.68
C GLY A 264 -22.59 -2.81 -20.58
N GLU A 265 -22.54 -4.00 -20.02
CA GLU A 265 -23.49 -4.39 -18.96
C GLU A 265 -23.41 -3.47 -17.74
N PHE A 266 -22.29 -2.81 -17.55
CA PHE A 266 -22.04 -1.95 -16.38
C PHE A 266 -21.99 -0.44 -16.72
N GLU A 267 -22.31 -0.03 -17.95
CA GLU A 267 -22.24 1.38 -18.41
C GLU A 267 -22.94 2.39 -17.49
N MET A 268 -24.04 1.99 -16.85
CA MET A 268 -24.78 2.87 -15.93
C MET A 268 -23.95 3.32 -14.72
N TYR A 269 -22.85 2.63 -14.43
CA TYR A 269 -22.02 2.85 -13.24
C TYR A 269 -20.66 3.45 -13.56
N GLU A 270 -20.35 3.70 -14.84
CA GLU A 270 -19.12 4.36 -15.32
C GLU A 270 -19.23 5.92 -15.40
#